data_f45db77ebf76cc45b59cc080da067dbb
#
_entry.id   f45db77ebf76cc45b59cc080da067dbb
#
_cell.length_a   1.000
_cell.length_b   1.000
_cell.length_c   1.000
_cell.angle_alpha   90.00
_cell.angle_beta   90.00
_cell.angle_gamma   90.00
#
_symmetry.space_group_name_H-M   'P 1'
#
loop_
_entity.id
_entity.type
_entity.pdbx_description
1 polymer ?
#
loop_
_entity_poly.entity_id
_entity_poly.type
_entity_poly.pdbx_seq_one_letter_code
_entity_poly.pdbx_strand_id
1 'polypeptide(L)'
;MLRATDGRWTTHAGEVVPHQDSTFLYTDPPTCVGAWFALEDATLSNGCLWIQPGSHTSGIARRMRLTPQRAIAFEGQLPEFDMGSFVPVEVAAGSLVLLHGAVWHMSHENTSPRSRHAYSVHFVEERVQWDDTNWLQRPADIPFKPLSFL
;
A
#
# COMPACT_ATOMS: atom_id res chain seq x y z
N MET A 1 9.38 -5.10 -1.28
CA MET A 1 10.53 -5.82 -0.71
C MET A 1 10.81 -5.19 0.64
N LEU A 2 10.32 -5.77 1.72
CA LEU A 2 10.59 -5.30 3.08
C LEU A 2 11.92 -5.90 3.53
N ARG A 3 12.91 -5.05 3.82
CA ARG A 3 14.15 -5.48 4.47
C ARG A 3 13.85 -5.75 5.94
N ALA A 4 14.12 -6.97 6.39
CA ALA A 4 14.33 -7.19 7.79
C ALA A 4 15.58 -6.43 8.25
N THR A 5 15.53 -5.79 9.41
CA THR A 5 16.59 -4.93 9.95
C THR A 5 17.90 -5.67 10.30
N ASP A 6 17.91 -7.01 10.19
CA ASP A 6 19.04 -7.89 10.51
C ASP A 6 19.67 -8.57 9.27
N GLY A 7 19.23 -8.20 8.05
CA GLY A 7 19.78 -8.75 6.81
C GLY A 7 19.39 -10.19 6.51
N ARG A 8 18.52 -10.81 7.29
CA ARG A 8 18.00 -12.14 7.03
C ARG A 8 16.78 -12.06 6.12
N TRP A 9 16.80 -12.83 5.04
CA TRP A 9 15.63 -13.08 4.21
C TRP A 9 14.77 -14.11 4.94
N THR A 10 13.63 -13.68 5.46
CA THR A 10 12.64 -14.62 5.96
C THR A 10 11.73 -15.02 4.80
N THR A 11 11.48 -16.31 4.67
CA THR A 11 10.48 -16.85 3.72
C THR A 11 9.04 -16.52 4.17
N HIS A 12 8.88 -15.96 5.36
CA HIS A 12 7.62 -15.56 5.94
C HIS A 12 7.47 -14.04 5.81
N ALA A 13 6.41 -13.59 5.13
CA ALA A 13 6.03 -12.19 5.15
C ALA A 13 5.54 -11.86 6.56
N GLY A 14 6.14 -10.86 7.21
CA GLY A 14 5.64 -10.33 8.46
C GLY A 14 4.26 -9.67 8.27
N GLU A 15 3.60 -9.40 9.39
CA GLU A 15 2.34 -8.66 9.40
C GLU A 15 2.52 -7.27 8.75
N VAL A 16 1.54 -6.87 7.96
CA VAL A 16 1.39 -5.49 7.48
C VAL A 16 0.20 -4.88 8.21
N VAL A 17 0.47 -3.93 9.09
CA VAL A 17 -0.56 -3.26 9.89
C VAL A 17 -1.55 -2.48 9.02
N PRO A 18 -2.78 -2.21 9.49
CA PRO A 18 -3.76 -1.42 8.77
C PRO A 18 -3.21 -0.07 8.32
N HIS A 19 -3.34 0.21 7.03
CA HIS A 19 -2.88 1.46 6.43
C HIS A 19 -3.69 1.82 5.18
N GLN A 20 -3.50 3.05 4.72
CA GLN A 20 -3.99 3.56 3.45
C GLN A 20 -2.77 3.92 2.59
N ASP A 21 -2.72 3.52 1.32
CA ASP A 21 -1.59 3.85 0.44
C ASP A 21 -1.40 5.35 0.27
N SER A 22 -2.50 6.10 0.21
CA SER A 22 -2.47 7.57 0.12
C SER A 22 -1.92 8.27 1.36
N THR A 23 -1.72 7.54 2.47
CA THR A 23 -0.92 8.05 3.61
C THR A 23 0.51 8.39 3.16
N PHE A 24 1.07 7.63 2.23
CA PHE A 24 2.45 7.68 1.79
C PHE A 24 2.63 8.25 0.39
N LEU A 25 1.58 8.16 -0.44
CA LEU A 25 1.55 8.51 -1.86
C LEU A 25 0.38 9.47 -2.10
N TYR A 26 0.58 10.72 -1.69
CA TYR A 26 -0.49 11.70 -1.69
C TYR A 26 -0.46 12.56 -2.96
N THR A 27 -1.64 12.77 -3.52
CA THR A 27 -1.91 13.76 -4.57
C THR A 27 -3.07 14.66 -4.16
N ASP A 28 -3.19 15.84 -4.73
CA ASP A 28 -4.32 16.73 -4.52
C ASP A 28 -5.04 17.02 -5.86
N PRO A 29 -6.28 16.52 -6.06
CA PRO A 29 -7.02 15.61 -5.18
C PRO A 29 -6.38 14.21 -5.08
N PRO A 30 -6.75 13.40 -4.06
CA PRO A 30 -6.22 12.03 -3.91
C PRO A 30 -6.66 11.10 -5.04
N THR A 31 -5.71 10.54 -5.78
CA THR A 31 -5.98 9.70 -6.96
C THR A 31 -5.20 8.38 -6.97
N CYS A 32 -4.52 8.06 -5.88
CA CYS A 32 -3.71 6.85 -5.81
C CYS A 32 -4.55 5.58 -5.94
N VAL A 33 -4.10 4.69 -6.82
CA VAL A 33 -4.63 3.32 -6.98
C VAL A 33 -3.45 2.35 -6.89
N GLY A 34 -3.53 1.41 -5.97
CA GLY A 34 -2.61 0.28 -5.88
C GLY A 34 -3.06 -0.85 -6.81
N ALA A 35 -2.16 -1.35 -7.63
CA ALA A 35 -2.32 -2.58 -8.40
C ALA A 35 -1.46 -3.66 -7.76
N TRP A 36 -2.09 -4.63 -7.14
CA TRP A 36 -1.44 -5.72 -6.43
C TRP A 36 -1.61 -7.02 -7.21
N PHE A 37 -0.51 -7.52 -7.78
CA PHE A 37 -0.48 -8.74 -8.59
C PHE A 37 -0.06 -9.92 -7.72
N ALA A 38 -0.93 -10.91 -7.59
CA ALA A 38 -0.63 -12.16 -6.93
C ALA A 38 0.30 -13.00 -7.82
N LEU A 39 1.56 -13.17 -7.43
CA LEU A 39 2.50 -14.04 -8.14
C LEU A 39 2.35 -15.50 -7.71
N GLU A 40 1.72 -15.72 -6.58
CA GLU A 40 1.38 -17.00 -5.97
C GLU A 40 -0.03 -16.92 -5.38
N ASP A 41 -0.66 -18.06 -5.09
CA ASP A 41 -1.93 -18.08 -4.40
C ASP A 41 -1.81 -17.33 -3.06
N ALA A 42 -2.73 -16.44 -2.80
CA ALA A 42 -2.84 -15.71 -1.55
C ALA A 42 -4.06 -16.21 -0.78
N THR A 43 -3.83 -16.81 0.37
CA THR A 43 -4.84 -17.45 1.22
C THR A 43 -4.78 -16.94 2.65
N LEU A 44 -5.75 -17.29 3.45
CA LEU A 44 -5.76 -16.96 4.88
C LEU A 44 -4.49 -17.44 5.60
N SER A 45 -3.98 -18.62 5.24
CA SER A 45 -2.85 -19.23 5.93
C SER A 45 -1.48 -18.64 5.55
N ASN A 46 -1.35 -18.07 4.33
CA ASN A 46 -0.08 -17.51 3.87
C ASN A 46 -0.06 -15.98 3.79
N GLY A 47 -1.03 -15.31 4.41
CA GLY A 47 -1.05 -13.86 4.53
C GLY A 47 -1.66 -13.14 3.34
N CYS A 48 -2.87 -13.52 2.91
CA CYS A 48 -3.64 -12.75 1.93
C CYS A 48 -3.90 -11.32 2.41
N LEU A 49 -4.29 -10.45 1.50
CA LEU A 49 -4.77 -9.11 1.84
C LEU A 49 -6.08 -9.20 2.64
N TRP A 50 -6.27 -8.22 3.49
CA TRP A 50 -7.52 -7.94 4.18
C TRP A 50 -7.88 -6.49 3.92
N ILE A 51 -9.14 -6.22 3.63
CA ILE A 51 -9.64 -4.88 3.37
C ILE A 51 -10.80 -4.55 4.29
N GLN A 52 -10.96 -3.27 4.62
CA GLN A 52 -12.17 -2.75 5.26
C GLN A 52 -13.08 -2.17 4.18
N PRO A 53 -14.15 -2.88 3.77
CA PRO A 53 -15.02 -2.46 2.69
C PRO A 53 -15.65 -1.09 2.95
N GLY A 54 -15.68 -0.22 1.92
CA GLY A 54 -16.28 1.11 2.01
C GLY A 54 -15.44 2.17 2.73
N SER A 55 -14.35 1.80 3.38
CA SER A 55 -13.54 2.72 4.19
C SER A 55 -12.91 3.88 3.41
N HIS A 56 -12.73 3.72 2.10
CA HIS A 56 -12.21 4.77 1.21
C HIS A 56 -13.09 6.04 1.18
N THR A 57 -14.38 5.91 1.49
CA THR A 57 -15.32 7.04 1.50
C THR A 57 -15.09 8.01 2.65
N SER A 58 -14.37 7.60 3.69
CA SER A 58 -14.01 8.45 4.84
C SER A 58 -12.77 9.33 4.58
N GLY A 59 -12.19 9.24 3.38
CA GLY A 59 -10.98 9.98 3.03
C GLY A 59 -9.71 9.41 3.65
N ILE A 60 -8.66 10.24 3.69
CA ILE A 60 -7.33 9.88 4.21
C ILE A 60 -7.24 10.36 5.66
N ALA A 61 -7.07 9.43 6.59
CA ALA A 61 -7.04 9.73 8.01
C ALA A 61 -5.69 10.29 8.48
N ARG A 62 -4.60 9.87 7.83
CA ARG A 62 -3.24 10.22 8.24
C ARG A 62 -2.33 10.38 7.04
N ARG A 63 -1.45 11.38 7.07
CA ARG A 63 -0.44 11.61 6.04
C ARG A 63 0.97 11.51 6.61
N MET A 64 1.84 10.79 5.92
CA MET A 64 3.28 10.84 6.13
C MET A 64 3.87 11.95 5.28
N ARG A 65 4.62 12.85 5.90
CA ARG A 65 5.26 13.99 5.22
C ARG A 65 6.74 14.06 5.55
N LEU A 66 7.52 14.53 4.60
CA LEU A 66 8.88 14.97 4.87
C LEU A 66 8.87 16.42 5.35
N THR A 67 9.53 16.68 6.47
CA THR A 67 9.79 18.03 6.93
C THR A 67 10.88 18.70 6.05
N PRO A 68 11.06 20.03 6.14
CA PRO A 68 12.18 20.70 5.45
C PRO A 68 13.55 20.12 5.79
N GLN A 69 13.71 19.54 6.98
CA GLN A 69 14.94 18.86 7.42
C GLN A 69 15.00 17.40 6.94
N ARG A 70 14.04 16.98 6.08
CA ARG A 70 13.89 15.60 5.57
C ARG A 70 13.63 14.55 6.66
N ALA A 71 13.13 14.96 7.80
CA ALA A 71 12.63 14.05 8.82
C ALA A 71 11.19 13.61 8.49
N ILE A 72 10.81 12.43 8.93
CA ILE A 72 9.44 11.92 8.77
C ILE A 72 8.56 12.55 9.86
N ALA A 73 7.44 13.11 9.44
CA ALA A 73 6.37 13.55 10.32
C ALA A 73 5.03 12.94 9.87
N PHE A 74 4.11 12.77 10.80
CA PHE A 74 2.77 12.33 10.49
C PHE A 74 1.76 13.40 10.90
N GLU A 75 0.83 13.71 10.01
CA GLU A 75 -0.33 14.56 10.25
C GLU A 75 -1.59 13.70 10.26
N GLY A 76 -2.52 14.00 11.17
CA GLY A 76 -3.71 13.19 11.41
C GLY A 76 -3.45 12.07 12.41
N GLN A 77 -4.49 11.30 12.69
CA GLN A 77 -4.46 10.23 13.67
C GLN A 77 -4.97 8.93 13.06
N LEU A 78 -4.39 7.82 13.49
CA LEU A 78 -4.95 6.51 13.15
C LEU A 78 -6.26 6.33 13.94
N PRO A 79 -7.32 5.84 13.29
CA PRO A 79 -8.53 5.45 14.01
C PRO A 79 -8.26 4.21 14.89
N GLU A 80 -9.12 3.99 15.86
CA GLU A 80 -9.23 2.68 16.47
C GLU A 80 -9.87 1.73 15.46
N PHE A 81 -9.22 0.60 15.19
CA PHE A 81 -9.70 -0.37 14.22
C PHE A 81 -10.58 -1.43 14.87
N ASP A 82 -11.79 -1.58 14.39
CA ASP A 82 -12.55 -2.81 14.59
C ASP A 82 -12.01 -3.87 13.61
N MET A 83 -11.20 -4.77 14.12
CA MET A 83 -10.59 -5.83 13.31
C MET A 83 -11.63 -6.77 12.70
N GLY A 84 -12.82 -6.88 13.30
CA GLY A 84 -13.93 -7.65 12.74
C GLY A 84 -14.57 -7.05 11.49
N SER A 85 -14.26 -5.78 11.19
CA SER A 85 -14.74 -5.10 9.98
C SER A 85 -13.89 -5.36 8.74
N PHE A 86 -12.72 -5.98 8.90
CA PHE A 86 -11.87 -6.36 7.76
C PHE A 86 -12.31 -7.73 7.21
N VAL A 87 -12.31 -7.83 5.90
CA VAL A 87 -12.62 -9.07 5.18
C VAL A 87 -11.40 -9.55 4.40
N PRO A 88 -11.15 -10.87 4.36
CA PRO A 88 -10.03 -11.43 3.62
C PRO A 88 -10.27 -11.35 2.11
N VAL A 89 -9.18 -11.15 1.36
CA VAL A 89 -9.14 -11.17 -0.10
C VAL A 89 -8.24 -12.32 -0.53
N GLU A 90 -8.80 -13.53 -0.55
CA GLU A 90 -8.09 -14.69 -1.07
C GLU A 90 -8.17 -14.69 -2.59
N VAL A 91 -7.04 -14.88 -3.26
CA VAL A 91 -6.95 -14.86 -4.72
C VAL A 91 -5.94 -15.89 -5.21
N ALA A 92 -6.19 -16.44 -6.40
CA ALA A 92 -5.26 -17.32 -7.07
C ALA A 92 -4.08 -16.55 -7.68
N ALA A 93 -2.97 -17.24 -7.91
CA ALA A 93 -1.84 -16.73 -8.69
C ALA A 93 -2.30 -16.18 -10.06
N GLY A 94 -1.70 -15.07 -10.47
CA GLY A 94 -2.08 -14.35 -11.69
C GLY A 94 -3.25 -13.36 -11.53
N SER A 95 -3.89 -13.31 -10.36
CA SER A 95 -4.94 -12.32 -10.08
C SER A 95 -4.38 -10.92 -9.87
N LEU A 96 -5.18 -9.93 -10.24
CA LEU A 96 -4.94 -8.52 -9.96
C LEU A 96 -5.99 -8.02 -8.96
N VAL A 97 -5.53 -7.46 -7.85
CA VAL A 97 -6.36 -6.72 -6.89
C VAL A 97 -6.10 -5.23 -7.07
N LEU A 98 -7.14 -4.45 -7.33
CA LEU A 98 -7.06 -3.00 -7.37
C LEU A 98 -7.50 -2.44 -6.02
N LEU A 99 -6.63 -1.62 -5.42
CA LEU A 99 -6.85 -0.98 -4.13
C LEU A 99 -6.99 0.53 -4.33
N HIS A 100 -8.12 1.08 -3.91
CA HIS A 100 -8.24 2.54 -3.81
C HIS A 100 -7.26 3.06 -2.76
N GLY A 101 -6.50 4.13 -3.05
CA GLY A 101 -5.45 4.62 -2.16
C GLY A 101 -5.92 4.98 -0.75
N ALA A 102 -7.20 5.28 -0.56
CA ALA A 102 -7.81 5.56 0.75
C ALA A 102 -8.53 4.35 1.38
N VAL A 103 -8.49 3.15 0.78
CA VAL A 103 -9.05 1.96 1.43
C VAL A 103 -8.11 1.46 2.52
N TRP A 104 -8.64 1.20 3.72
CA TRP A 104 -7.88 0.53 4.77
C TRP A 104 -7.65 -0.91 4.38
N HIS A 105 -6.39 -1.31 4.40
CA HIS A 105 -6.00 -2.68 4.10
C HIS A 105 -4.79 -3.10 4.93
N MET A 106 -4.63 -4.40 5.08
CA MET A 106 -3.60 -5.02 5.88
C MET A 106 -3.30 -6.44 5.37
N SER A 107 -2.34 -7.10 5.96
CA SER A 107 -2.19 -8.56 5.86
C SER A 107 -1.68 -9.13 7.17
N HIS A 108 -2.18 -10.30 7.54
CA HIS A 108 -1.64 -11.05 8.66
C HIS A 108 -0.30 -11.69 8.31
N GLU A 109 0.41 -12.11 9.34
CA GLU A 109 1.63 -12.89 9.18
C GLU A 109 1.37 -14.19 8.40
N ASN A 110 2.32 -14.57 7.56
CA ASN A 110 2.32 -15.86 6.90
C ASN A 110 2.71 -16.97 7.91
N THR A 111 1.77 -17.78 8.29
CA THR A 111 1.97 -18.91 9.24
C THR A 111 2.14 -20.24 8.53
N SER A 112 2.13 -20.27 7.20
CA SER A 112 2.25 -21.47 6.38
C SER A 112 3.70 -21.73 5.93
N PRO A 113 4.04 -22.94 5.47
CA PRO A 113 5.32 -23.23 4.83
C PRO A 113 5.44 -22.70 3.40
N ARG A 114 4.37 -22.10 2.84
CA ARG A 114 4.33 -21.57 1.48
C ARG A 114 4.62 -20.08 1.48
N SER A 115 5.37 -19.60 0.51
CA SER A 115 5.52 -18.17 0.26
C SER A 115 4.21 -17.54 -0.25
N ARG A 116 4.16 -16.21 -0.20
CA ARG A 116 3.11 -15.40 -0.82
C ARG A 116 3.77 -14.21 -1.48
N HIS A 117 4.36 -14.41 -2.65
CA HIS A 117 4.94 -13.35 -3.44
C HIS A 117 3.87 -12.55 -4.18
N ALA A 118 4.04 -11.25 -4.15
CA ALA A 118 3.20 -10.32 -4.88
C ALA A 118 4.05 -9.17 -5.44
N TYR A 119 3.57 -8.55 -6.49
CA TYR A 119 4.16 -7.35 -7.06
C TYR A 119 3.15 -6.21 -6.97
N SER A 120 3.54 -5.11 -6.35
CA SER A 120 2.68 -3.93 -6.21
C SER A 120 3.22 -2.76 -7.00
N VAL A 121 2.34 -2.10 -7.74
CA VAL A 121 2.59 -0.84 -8.44
C VAL A 121 1.50 0.14 -8.06
N HIS A 122 1.87 1.40 -7.83
CA HIS A 122 0.91 2.44 -7.55
C HIS A 122 0.84 3.40 -8.73
N PHE A 123 -0.37 3.80 -9.07
CA PHE A 123 -0.70 4.75 -10.11
C PHE A 123 -1.37 5.97 -9.49
N VAL A 124 -1.09 7.13 -10.07
CA VAL A 124 -1.78 8.38 -9.76
C VAL A 124 -2.16 9.05 -11.08
N GLU A 125 -3.18 9.88 -11.06
CA GLU A 125 -3.54 10.64 -12.25
C GLU A 125 -2.45 11.66 -12.58
N GLU A 126 -2.03 11.72 -13.83
CA GLU A 126 -0.94 12.59 -14.32
C GLU A 126 -1.22 14.09 -14.11
N ARG A 127 -2.51 14.47 -14.19
CA ARG A 127 -2.93 15.89 -14.14
C ARG A 127 -3.03 16.45 -12.73
N VAL A 128 -2.90 15.61 -11.71
CA VAL A 128 -2.97 16.05 -10.32
C VAL A 128 -1.58 16.36 -9.77
N GLN A 129 -1.53 17.23 -8.79
CA GLN A 129 -0.27 17.59 -8.17
C GLN A 129 0.23 16.45 -7.27
N TRP A 130 1.44 15.95 -7.56
CA TRP A 130 2.19 15.12 -6.64
C TRP A 130 2.73 16.00 -5.50
N ASP A 131 2.40 15.65 -4.26
CA ASP A 131 2.76 16.50 -3.11
C ASP A 131 4.27 16.51 -2.86
N ASP A 132 4.85 17.71 -2.74
CA ASP A 132 6.29 17.91 -2.57
C ASP A 132 6.82 17.37 -1.22
N THR A 133 5.92 17.08 -0.27
CA THR A 133 6.27 16.47 1.01
C THR A 133 6.19 14.94 1.02
N ASN A 134 5.77 14.32 -0.08
CA ASN A 134 5.85 12.86 -0.20
C ASN A 134 7.31 12.39 -0.04
N TRP A 135 7.49 11.25 0.61
CA TRP A 135 8.82 10.67 0.82
C TRP A 135 9.52 10.30 -0.50
N LEU A 136 8.73 9.89 -1.50
CA LEU A 136 9.21 9.56 -2.84
C LEU A 136 9.13 10.81 -3.72
N GLN A 137 10.28 11.36 -4.06
CA GLN A 137 10.44 12.41 -5.04
C GLN A 137 11.25 11.90 -6.21
N ARG A 138 10.95 12.38 -7.41
CA ARG A 138 11.71 12.06 -8.61
C ARG A 138 12.50 13.29 -9.05
N PRO A 139 13.78 13.15 -9.40
CA PRO A 139 14.51 14.22 -10.01
C PRO A 139 13.97 14.54 -11.42
N ALA A 140 14.17 15.74 -11.90
CA ALA A 140 13.59 16.21 -13.16
C ALA A 140 14.05 15.41 -14.39
N ASP A 141 15.24 14.83 -14.33
CA ASP A 141 15.82 13.99 -15.39
C ASP A 141 15.28 12.54 -15.37
N ILE A 142 14.61 12.12 -14.30
CA ILE A 142 13.98 10.79 -14.17
C ILE A 142 12.56 10.96 -13.60
N PRO A 143 11.63 11.60 -14.32
CA PRO A 143 10.27 11.81 -13.84
C PRO A 143 9.50 10.51 -13.71
N PHE A 144 8.35 10.57 -13.06
CA PHE A 144 7.36 9.49 -13.16
C PHE A 144 6.98 9.28 -14.63
N LYS A 145 6.92 8.03 -15.05
CA LYS A 145 6.56 7.71 -16.44
C LYS A 145 5.05 7.58 -16.53
N PRO A 146 4.41 8.26 -17.49
CA PRO A 146 3.00 8.01 -17.77
C PRO A 146 2.80 6.60 -18.32
N LEU A 147 1.67 5.98 -18.00
CA LEU A 147 1.19 4.82 -18.72
C LEU A 147 0.68 5.30 -20.07
N SER A 148 1.44 5.05 -21.13
CA SER A 148 0.93 5.21 -22.49
C SER A 148 0.37 3.87 -22.96
N PHE A 149 -0.92 3.82 -23.21
CA PHE A 149 -1.48 2.72 -23.98
C PHE A 149 -1.13 2.98 -25.45
N LEU A 150 -0.42 2.05 -26.06
CA LEU A 150 -0.15 2.05 -27.49
C LEU A 150 -1.43 1.83 -28.29
#